data_4d8ccca5e4c99f1bd200b2fa7cd5960d
#
_entry.id   4d8ccca5e4c99f1bd200b2fa7cd5960d
#
_cell.length_a   1.000
_cell.length_b   1.000
_cell.length_c   1.000
_cell.angle_alpha   90.00
_cell.angle_beta   90.00
_cell.angle_gamma   90.00
#
_symmetry.space_group_name_H-M   'P 1'
#
loop_
_entity.id
_entity.type
_entity.pdbx_description
1 polymer ?
#
loop_
_entity_poly.entity_id
_entity_poly.type
_entity_poly.pdbx_seq_one_letter_code
_entity_poly.pdbx_strand_id
1 'polypeptide(L)'
;MCGIVGAVAERDVVPILMEGLRRLEYRGYDSAGLAVLNGSKHLTRLRTVGKVHMLDEALSQTPTAGRIGIAHTRWATHGVPSERNAHPHISRDGLAIVHNGIIENHDGLRADLERRGYRFSSETDTEVIAHRIHYHLQSVRDLFKAVRATVAELQGAYALVVVSEHEPERLILAREIGRASCRERV
;
A
#
# COMPACT_ATOMS: atom_id res chain seq x y z
N MET A 1 1.30 10.01 12.34
CA MET A 1 1.82 8.64 12.11
C MET A 1 0.90 7.90 11.16
N CYS A 2 1.47 7.16 10.23
CA CYS A 2 0.71 6.37 9.26
C CYS A 2 -0.07 5.22 9.91
N GLY A 3 -1.22 4.87 9.34
CA GLY A 3 -2.04 3.73 9.75
C GLY A 3 -2.34 2.81 8.58
N ILE A 4 -2.28 1.51 8.80
CA ILE A 4 -2.64 0.47 7.82
C ILE A 4 -3.86 -0.29 8.32
N VAL A 5 -4.80 -0.54 7.43
CA VAL A 5 -5.92 -1.46 7.63
C VAL A 5 -5.97 -2.43 6.46
N GLY A 6 -6.10 -3.71 6.73
CA GLY A 6 -6.33 -4.75 5.73
C GLY A 6 -7.50 -5.62 6.17
N ALA A 7 -8.34 -6.03 5.23
CA ALA A 7 -9.50 -6.87 5.52
C ALA A 7 -9.74 -7.90 4.41
N VAL A 8 -10.10 -9.11 4.85
CA VAL A 8 -10.62 -10.21 4.02
C VAL A 8 -11.85 -10.73 4.73
N ALA A 9 -13.01 -10.80 4.05
CA ALA A 9 -14.25 -11.26 4.65
C ALA A 9 -15.22 -11.81 3.59
N GLU A 10 -16.19 -12.59 4.03
CA GLU A 10 -17.29 -13.06 3.17
C GLU A 10 -18.33 -11.96 2.82
N ARG A 11 -18.18 -10.78 3.39
CA ARG A 11 -18.99 -9.58 3.15
C ARG A 11 -18.17 -8.44 2.60
N ASP A 12 -18.84 -7.35 2.24
CA ASP A 12 -18.14 -6.11 1.84
C ASP A 12 -17.22 -5.60 2.96
N VAL A 13 -15.95 -5.38 2.59
CA VAL A 13 -14.91 -4.93 3.51
C VAL A 13 -14.77 -3.39 3.57
N VAL A 14 -15.38 -2.65 2.65
CA VAL A 14 -15.26 -1.19 2.63
C VAL A 14 -15.68 -0.54 3.96
N PRO A 15 -16.82 -0.93 4.58
CA PRO A 15 -17.18 -0.39 5.89
C PRO A 15 -16.16 -0.72 6.99
N ILE A 16 -15.52 -1.90 6.92
CA ILE A 16 -14.48 -2.32 7.87
C ILE A 16 -13.22 -1.45 7.70
N LEU A 17 -12.80 -1.24 6.45
CA LEU A 17 -11.64 -0.41 6.13
C LEU A 17 -11.85 1.03 6.59
N MET A 18 -13.01 1.61 6.29
CA MET A 18 -13.34 2.99 6.67
C MET A 18 -13.41 3.16 8.19
N GLU A 19 -14.05 2.24 8.90
CA GLU A 19 -14.08 2.27 10.37
C GLU A 19 -12.67 2.14 10.96
N GLY A 20 -11.84 1.26 10.40
CA GLY A 20 -10.43 1.14 10.78
C GLY A 20 -9.65 2.44 10.61
N LEU A 21 -9.81 3.14 9.46
CA LEU A 21 -9.17 4.43 9.23
C LEU A 21 -9.65 5.50 10.22
N ARG A 22 -10.96 5.59 10.52
CA ARG A 22 -11.49 6.54 11.51
C ARG A 22 -10.89 6.33 12.89
N ARG A 23 -10.69 5.08 13.31
CA ARG A 23 -10.02 4.77 14.58
C ARG A 23 -8.55 5.15 14.62
N LEU A 24 -7.91 5.33 13.46
CA LEU A 24 -6.51 5.72 13.35
C LEU A 24 -6.32 7.25 13.19
N GLU A 25 -7.41 8.02 13.03
CA GLU A 25 -7.36 9.47 12.80
C GLU A 25 -6.65 10.25 13.92
N TYR A 26 -6.73 9.81 15.16
CA TYR A 26 -6.09 10.47 16.30
C TYR A 26 -4.57 10.62 16.17
N ARG A 27 -3.94 9.87 15.25
CA ARG A 27 -2.49 9.89 15.04
C ARG A 27 -2.01 11.08 14.20
N GLY A 28 -2.93 11.82 13.57
CA GLY A 28 -2.62 12.84 12.56
C GLY A 28 -2.15 12.20 11.24
N TYR A 29 -2.56 12.77 10.12
CA TYR A 29 -2.24 12.32 8.75
C TYR A 29 -2.58 13.45 7.76
N ASP A 30 -2.09 13.33 6.52
CA ASP A 30 -2.27 14.32 5.45
C ASP A 30 -3.12 13.80 4.28
N SER A 31 -3.25 12.50 4.16
CA SER A 31 -4.01 11.86 3.09
C SER A 31 -4.50 10.48 3.51
N ALA A 32 -5.57 10.04 2.88
CA ALA A 32 -6.15 8.72 3.10
C ALA A 32 -6.52 8.06 1.76
N GLY A 33 -6.60 6.74 1.78
CA GLY A 33 -7.07 6.02 0.61
C GLY A 33 -7.27 4.53 0.88
N LEU A 34 -7.95 3.90 -0.06
CA LEU A 34 -8.20 2.46 -0.04
C LEU A 34 -8.06 1.85 -1.44
N ALA A 35 -7.83 0.56 -1.47
CA ALA A 35 -7.93 -0.27 -2.66
C ALA A 35 -8.69 -1.54 -2.32
N VAL A 36 -9.66 -1.91 -3.15
CA VAL A 36 -10.55 -3.03 -2.93
C VAL A 36 -10.67 -3.83 -4.22
N LEU A 37 -10.61 -5.15 -4.12
CA LEU A 37 -10.94 -6.05 -5.22
C LEU A 37 -12.45 -6.28 -5.23
N ASN A 38 -13.08 -5.82 -6.31
CA ASN A 38 -14.53 -5.95 -6.51
C ASN A 38 -14.94 -7.39 -6.88
N GLY A 39 -16.24 -7.63 -7.04
CA GLY A 39 -16.78 -8.94 -7.39
C GLY A 39 -16.29 -9.51 -8.73
N SER A 40 -15.81 -8.65 -9.65
CA SER A 40 -15.18 -9.03 -10.92
C SER A 40 -13.67 -9.23 -10.79
N LYS A 41 -13.13 -9.20 -9.57
CA LYS A 41 -11.71 -9.33 -9.24
C LYS A 41 -10.83 -8.18 -9.76
N HIS A 42 -11.44 -7.04 -10.13
CA HIS A 42 -10.73 -5.83 -10.52
C HIS A 42 -10.47 -4.94 -9.31
N LEU A 43 -9.28 -4.34 -9.31
CA LEU A 43 -8.83 -3.44 -8.27
C LEU A 43 -9.40 -2.03 -8.49
N THR A 44 -10.21 -1.57 -7.55
CA THR A 44 -10.66 -0.18 -7.49
C THR A 44 -9.85 0.54 -6.40
N ARG A 45 -9.27 1.68 -6.76
CA ARG A 45 -8.50 2.53 -5.83
C ARG A 45 -9.12 3.91 -5.72
N LEU A 46 -9.29 4.38 -4.48
CA LEU A 46 -9.66 5.76 -4.16
C LEU A 46 -8.61 6.36 -3.21
N ARG A 47 -8.24 7.61 -3.47
CA ARG A 47 -7.27 8.37 -2.65
C ARG A 47 -7.72 9.81 -2.54
N THR A 48 -7.51 10.40 -1.38
CA THR A 48 -7.85 11.81 -1.12
C THR A 48 -6.75 12.47 -0.29
N VAL A 49 -6.52 13.75 -0.53
CA VAL A 49 -5.75 14.60 0.38
C VAL A 49 -6.68 15.09 1.48
N GLY A 50 -6.20 15.13 2.71
CA GLY A 50 -6.97 15.58 3.87
C GLY A 50 -7.50 14.44 4.72
N LYS A 51 -8.63 14.68 5.38
CA LYS A 51 -9.21 13.78 6.38
C LYS A 51 -10.00 12.62 5.77
N VAL A 52 -10.23 11.56 6.57
CA VAL A 52 -10.96 10.35 6.14
C VAL A 52 -12.38 10.66 5.63
N HIS A 53 -13.03 11.73 6.11
CA HIS A 53 -14.34 12.13 5.57
C HIS A 53 -14.29 12.49 4.08
N MET A 54 -13.16 13.02 3.56
CA MET A 54 -12.99 13.25 2.12
C MET A 54 -13.03 11.93 1.33
N LEU A 55 -12.53 10.86 1.93
CA LEU A 55 -12.61 9.53 1.32
C LEU A 55 -14.06 8.96 1.38
N ASP A 56 -14.84 9.28 2.42
CA ASP A 56 -16.28 8.97 2.47
C ASP A 56 -17.04 9.68 1.33
N GLU A 57 -16.72 10.95 1.07
CA GLU A 57 -17.31 11.70 -0.04
C GLU A 57 -16.94 11.09 -1.39
N ALA A 58 -15.67 10.72 -1.59
CA ALA A 58 -15.22 10.06 -2.81
C ALA A 58 -15.91 8.71 -3.01
N LEU A 59 -16.11 7.91 -1.95
CA LEU A 59 -16.86 6.66 -1.98
C LEU A 59 -18.34 6.87 -2.35
N SER A 60 -18.93 7.97 -1.90
CA SER A 60 -20.32 8.32 -2.26
C SER A 60 -20.48 8.61 -3.74
N GLN A 61 -19.46 9.21 -4.36
CA GLN A 61 -19.42 9.50 -5.81
C GLN A 61 -19.01 8.29 -6.65
N THR A 62 -18.15 7.43 -6.10
CA THR A 62 -17.66 6.21 -6.76
C THR A 62 -17.87 5.01 -5.83
N PRO A 63 -19.13 4.51 -5.75
CA PRO A 63 -19.44 3.38 -4.87
C PRO A 63 -18.57 2.16 -5.22
N THR A 64 -17.91 1.63 -4.20
CA THR A 64 -16.98 0.51 -4.32
C THR A 64 -17.31 -0.52 -3.26
N ALA A 65 -17.31 -1.78 -3.64
CA ALA A 65 -17.55 -2.92 -2.74
C ALA A 65 -16.64 -4.09 -3.12
N GLY A 66 -16.28 -4.90 -2.14
CA GLY A 66 -15.48 -6.11 -2.37
C GLY A 66 -15.21 -6.87 -1.09
N ARG A 67 -14.64 -8.07 -1.21
CA ARG A 67 -14.39 -8.98 -0.08
C ARG A 67 -12.96 -8.93 0.44
N ILE A 68 -12.07 -8.25 -0.27
CA ILE A 68 -10.68 -8.06 0.14
C ILE A 68 -10.25 -6.63 -0.20
N GLY A 69 -9.52 -6.00 0.71
CA GLY A 69 -9.03 -4.64 0.48
C GLY A 69 -8.02 -4.19 1.52
N ILE A 70 -7.35 -3.10 1.17
CA ILE A 70 -6.34 -2.43 1.98
C ILE A 70 -6.65 -0.94 2.06
N ALA A 71 -6.36 -0.31 3.19
CA ALA A 71 -6.55 1.11 3.37
C ALA A 71 -5.43 1.72 4.21
N HIS A 72 -5.23 3.02 4.07
CA HIS A 72 -4.10 3.72 4.65
C HIS A 72 -4.45 5.16 5.02
N THR A 73 -3.94 5.63 6.15
CA THR A 73 -3.77 7.05 6.46
C THR A 73 -2.28 7.37 6.42
N ARG A 74 -1.89 8.35 5.59
CA ARG A 74 -0.50 8.72 5.36
C ARG A 74 -0.13 9.97 6.14
N TRP A 75 1.03 9.94 6.76
CA TRP A 75 1.80 11.11 7.19
C TRP A 75 3.04 11.21 6.30
N ALA A 76 3.16 12.28 5.53
CA ALA A 76 4.22 12.42 4.53
C ALA A 76 5.61 12.34 5.15
N THR A 77 6.41 11.35 4.71
CA THR A 77 7.84 11.23 4.97
C THR A 77 8.65 11.54 3.72
N HIS A 78 8.13 11.15 2.55
CA HIS A 78 8.69 11.37 1.23
C HIS A 78 7.63 11.95 0.28
N GLY A 79 7.97 13.03 -0.42
CA GLY A 79 7.07 13.74 -1.33
C GLY A 79 5.99 14.57 -0.62
N VAL A 80 5.55 15.63 -1.28
CA VAL A 80 4.52 16.54 -0.77
C VAL A 80 3.17 15.83 -0.59
N PRO A 81 2.30 16.30 0.34
CA PRO A 81 0.92 15.86 0.42
C PRO A 81 0.21 16.11 -0.92
N SER A 82 -0.10 15.05 -1.63
CA SER A 82 -0.79 15.08 -2.91
C SER A 82 -1.47 13.73 -3.15
N GLU A 83 -2.50 13.70 -3.97
CA GLU A 83 -3.19 12.45 -4.31
C GLU A 83 -2.25 11.43 -4.95
N ARG A 84 -1.31 11.87 -5.81
CA ARG A 84 -0.33 10.98 -6.45
C ARG A 84 0.59 10.29 -5.44
N ASN A 85 0.89 10.94 -4.32
CA ASN A 85 1.74 10.42 -3.24
C ASN A 85 0.95 9.70 -2.13
N ALA A 86 -0.39 9.79 -2.15
CA ALA A 86 -1.25 9.08 -1.21
C ALA A 86 -1.27 7.56 -1.49
N HIS A 87 -1.40 6.77 -0.44
CA HIS A 87 -1.57 5.32 -0.54
C HIS A 87 -3.05 4.94 -0.79
N PRO A 88 -3.32 3.77 -1.38
CA PRO A 88 -2.40 2.74 -1.86
C PRO A 88 -1.70 3.11 -3.17
N HIS A 89 -0.48 2.59 -3.37
CA HIS A 89 0.19 2.62 -4.66
C HIS A 89 -0.14 1.37 -5.47
N ILE A 90 -0.24 1.54 -6.79
CA ILE A 90 -0.54 0.45 -7.71
C ILE A 90 0.64 0.27 -8.66
N SER A 91 1.00 -0.98 -8.91
CA SER A 91 1.86 -1.39 -10.01
C SER A 91 1.02 -1.93 -11.17
N ARG A 92 1.69 -2.43 -12.20
CA ARG A 92 1.03 -3.08 -13.34
C ARG A 92 0.22 -4.30 -12.87
N ASP A 93 -0.71 -4.73 -13.72
CA ASP A 93 -1.48 -5.98 -13.54
C ASP A 93 -2.24 -6.05 -12.20
N GLY A 94 -2.79 -4.91 -11.75
CA GLY A 94 -3.68 -4.87 -10.59
C GLY A 94 -3.04 -5.28 -9.26
N LEU A 95 -1.77 -4.92 -9.03
CA LEU A 95 -1.10 -5.11 -7.76
C LEU A 95 -1.13 -3.81 -6.96
N ALA A 96 -1.69 -3.83 -5.76
CA ALA A 96 -1.75 -2.67 -4.86
C ALA A 96 -1.04 -2.93 -3.53
N ILE A 97 -0.44 -1.86 -2.99
CA ILE A 97 0.31 -1.91 -1.73
C ILE A 97 0.04 -0.68 -0.86
N VAL A 98 0.02 -0.89 0.43
CA VAL A 98 0.17 0.14 1.46
C VAL A 98 1.42 -0.15 2.29
N HIS A 99 2.09 0.89 2.77
CA HIS A 99 3.37 0.79 3.44
C HIS A 99 3.51 1.84 4.53
N ASN A 100 4.03 1.43 5.68
CA ASN A 100 4.51 2.28 6.75
C ASN A 100 5.99 2.05 6.94
N GLY A 101 6.77 3.09 7.06
CA GLY A 101 8.21 3.02 7.27
C GLY A 101 9.01 3.76 6.23
N ILE A 102 10.27 3.41 6.11
CA ILE A 102 11.22 4.02 5.16
C ILE A 102 12.07 2.89 4.55
N ILE A 103 12.16 2.90 3.22
CA ILE A 103 13.06 2.01 2.48
C ILE A 103 14.33 2.79 2.12
N GLU A 104 15.40 2.52 2.84
CA GLU A 104 16.66 3.27 2.76
C GLU A 104 17.34 3.13 1.39
N ASN A 105 17.21 1.99 0.75
CA ASN A 105 17.82 1.72 -0.56
C ASN A 105 16.87 1.95 -1.76
N HIS A 106 15.80 2.74 -1.57
CA HIS A 106 14.76 2.94 -2.59
C HIS A 106 15.29 3.57 -3.89
N ASP A 107 16.26 4.49 -3.82
CA ASP A 107 16.83 5.16 -5.00
C ASP A 107 17.52 4.18 -5.95
N GLY A 108 18.32 3.26 -5.42
CA GLY A 108 18.98 2.22 -6.20
C GLY A 108 17.99 1.26 -6.86
N LEU A 109 16.95 0.85 -6.12
CA LEU A 109 15.88 0.01 -6.65
C LEU A 109 15.05 0.74 -7.72
N ARG A 110 14.76 2.03 -7.53
CA ARG A 110 14.07 2.88 -8.51
C ARG A 110 14.86 2.94 -9.82
N ALA A 111 16.15 3.28 -9.77
CA ALA A 111 17.00 3.36 -10.94
C ALA A 111 17.09 2.02 -11.70
N ASP A 112 17.13 0.88 -11.00
CA ASP A 112 17.09 -0.44 -11.62
C ASP A 112 15.75 -0.69 -12.34
N LEU A 113 14.63 -0.37 -11.70
CA LEU A 113 13.30 -0.54 -12.27
C LEU A 113 13.05 0.38 -13.48
N GLU A 114 13.55 1.62 -13.46
CA GLU A 114 13.47 2.54 -14.59
C GLU A 114 14.23 1.99 -15.82
N ARG A 115 15.41 1.42 -15.63
CA ARG A 115 16.15 0.71 -16.71
C ARG A 115 15.38 -0.48 -17.28
N ARG A 116 14.49 -1.09 -16.48
CA ARG A 116 13.59 -2.19 -16.88
C ARG A 116 12.25 -1.70 -17.47
N GLY A 117 12.12 -0.38 -17.69
CA GLY A 117 10.94 0.21 -18.32
C GLY A 117 9.76 0.48 -17.37
N TYR A 118 9.96 0.44 -16.05
CA TYR A 118 8.95 0.92 -15.11
C TYR A 118 8.91 2.45 -15.11
N ARG A 119 7.70 2.98 -15.03
CA ARG A 119 7.46 4.42 -14.95
C ARG A 119 6.87 4.73 -13.59
N PHE A 120 7.38 5.73 -12.93
CA PHE A 120 6.93 6.17 -11.63
C PHE A 120 5.99 7.38 -11.75
N SER A 121 4.88 7.32 -11.02
CA SER A 121 3.88 8.38 -10.94
C SER A 121 4.00 9.20 -9.66
N SER A 122 4.68 8.66 -8.65
CA SER A 122 4.86 9.29 -7.35
C SER A 122 6.33 9.45 -6.97
N GLU A 123 6.54 10.21 -5.90
CA GLU A 123 7.87 10.43 -5.30
C GLU A 123 8.14 9.48 -4.13
N THR A 124 7.24 8.51 -3.88
CA THR A 124 7.30 7.65 -2.69
C THR A 124 8.20 6.44 -2.91
N ASP A 125 8.83 5.99 -1.85
CA ASP A 125 9.53 4.70 -1.77
C ASP A 125 8.55 3.51 -1.91
N THR A 126 7.29 3.70 -1.54
CA THR A 126 6.25 2.68 -1.64
C THR A 126 5.96 2.25 -3.07
N GLU A 127 5.96 3.18 -4.04
CA GLU A 127 5.76 2.81 -5.45
C GLU A 127 6.91 1.95 -5.97
N VAL A 128 8.13 2.16 -5.43
CA VAL A 128 9.29 1.30 -5.72
C VAL A 128 9.03 -0.13 -5.27
N ILE A 129 8.50 -0.32 -4.05
CA ILE A 129 8.15 -1.66 -3.55
C ILE A 129 7.07 -2.29 -4.44
N ALA A 130 6.03 -1.54 -4.82
CA ALA A 130 4.96 -2.05 -5.69
C ALA A 130 5.50 -2.58 -7.01
N HIS A 131 6.35 -1.81 -7.67
CA HIS A 131 6.98 -2.20 -8.92
C HIS A 131 7.97 -3.38 -8.74
N ARG A 132 8.69 -3.44 -7.62
CA ARG A 132 9.62 -4.54 -7.36
C ARG A 132 8.90 -5.86 -7.13
N ILE A 133 7.78 -5.85 -6.40
CA ILE A 133 6.92 -7.04 -6.24
C ILE A 133 6.39 -7.49 -7.61
N HIS A 134 5.88 -6.56 -8.41
CA HIS A 134 5.40 -6.89 -9.75
C HIS A 134 6.52 -7.49 -10.62
N TYR A 135 7.73 -6.93 -10.58
CA TYR A 135 8.89 -7.47 -11.32
C TYR A 135 9.17 -8.94 -10.96
N HIS A 136 9.19 -9.28 -9.68
CA HIS A 136 9.36 -10.66 -9.25
C HIS A 136 8.16 -11.54 -9.61
N LEU A 137 6.94 -11.01 -9.52
CA LEU A 137 5.70 -11.75 -9.82
C LEU A 137 5.68 -12.26 -11.27
N GLN A 138 6.24 -11.51 -12.22
CA GLN A 138 6.33 -11.94 -13.61
C GLN A 138 7.10 -13.26 -13.80
N SER A 139 8.09 -13.53 -12.96
CA SER A 139 8.91 -14.74 -13.04
C SER A 139 8.39 -15.88 -12.16
N VAL A 140 7.98 -15.57 -10.91
CA VAL A 140 7.61 -16.63 -9.95
C VAL A 140 6.13 -16.99 -9.97
N ARG A 141 5.25 -16.12 -10.51
CA ARG A 141 3.79 -16.30 -10.64
C ARG A 141 3.09 -16.75 -9.34
N ASP A 142 3.56 -16.27 -8.21
CA ASP A 142 3.05 -16.52 -6.87
C ASP A 142 3.31 -15.25 -6.05
N LEU A 143 2.26 -14.63 -5.54
CA LEU A 143 2.34 -13.34 -4.86
C LEU A 143 3.19 -13.42 -3.58
N PHE A 144 3.03 -14.49 -2.80
CA PHE A 144 3.81 -14.67 -1.57
C PHE A 144 5.31 -14.79 -1.86
N LYS A 145 5.69 -15.57 -2.89
CA LYS A 145 7.09 -15.71 -3.30
C LYS A 145 7.64 -14.40 -3.84
N ALA A 146 6.85 -13.65 -4.63
CA ALA A 146 7.25 -12.34 -5.15
C ALA A 146 7.48 -11.33 -4.02
N VAL A 147 6.57 -11.25 -3.05
CA VAL A 147 6.72 -10.40 -1.86
C VAL A 147 7.97 -10.82 -1.06
N ARG A 148 8.17 -12.11 -0.83
CA ARG A 148 9.34 -12.62 -0.10
C ARG A 148 10.66 -12.30 -0.81
N ALA A 149 10.72 -12.42 -2.14
CA ALA A 149 11.89 -12.05 -2.92
C ALA A 149 12.18 -10.54 -2.82
N THR A 150 11.13 -9.71 -2.91
CA THR A 150 11.25 -8.26 -2.74
C THR A 150 11.76 -7.90 -1.36
N VAL A 151 11.15 -8.44 -0.30
CA VAL A 151 11.53 -8.20 1.10
C VAL A 151 13.01 -8.51 1.36
N ALA A 152 13.56 -9.53 0.72
CA ALA A 152 14.98 -9.88 0.85
C ALA A 152 15.94 -8.83 0.28
N GLU A 153 15.44 -7.92 -0.57
CA GLU A 153 16.22 -6.83 -1.18
C GLU A 153 16.01 -5.48 -0.47
N LEU A 154 14.95 -5.33 0.32
CA LEU A 154 14.65 -4.07 1.01
C LEU A 154 15.58 -3.86 2.21
N GLN A 155 15.99 -2.61 2.41
CA GLN A 155 16.73 -2.17 3.58
C GLN A 155 15.91 -1.10 4.32
N GLY A 156 15.83 -1.19 5.64
CA GLY A 156 15.09 -0.27 6.48
C GLY A 156 14.07 -0.94 7.40
N ALA A 157 13.29 -0.13 8.10
CA ALA A 157 12.22 -0.59 8.98
C ALA A 157 10.85 -0.30 8.34
N TYR A 158 10.03 -1.33 8.19
CA TYR A 158 8.76 -1.20 7.47
C TYR A 158 7.69 -2.21 7.90
N ALA A 159 6.45 -1.87 7.56
CA ALA A 159 5.32 -2.77 7.51
C ALA A 159 4.57 -2.53 6.19
N LEU A 160 4.22 -3.56 5.48
CA LEU A 160 3.50 -3.47 4.21
C LEU A 160 2.38 -4.50 4.11
N VAL A 161 1.36 -4.15 3.32
CA VAL A 161 0.25 -5.05 2.99
C VAL A 161 0.00 -4.96 1.49
N VAL A 162 -0.14 -6.12 0.85
CA VAL A 162 -0.26 -6.27 -0.60
C VAL A 162 -1.50 -7.06 -0.95
N VAL A 163 -2.20 -6.62 -2.00
CA VAL A 163 -3.28 -7.34 -2.68
C VAL A 163 -3.03 -7.36 -4.18
N SER A 164 -3.54 -8.36 -4.89
CA SER A 164 -3.37 -8.49 -6.34
C SER A 164 -4.60 -9.11 -7.00
N GLU A 165 -4.94 -8.62 -8.20
CA GLU A 165 -5.98 -9.21 -9.06
C GLU A 165 -5.67 -10.67 -9.45
N HIS A 166 -4.39 -11.04 -9.51
CA HIS A 166 -3.96 -12.40 -9.83
C HIS A 166 -4.25 -13.42 -8.71
N GLU A 167 -4.29 -12.96 -7.46
CA GLU A 167 -4.61 -13.79 -6.30
C GLU A 167 -5.65 -13.08 -5.42
N PRO A 168 -6.91 -12.96 -5.91
CA PRO A 168 -7.93 -12.07 -5.34
C PRO A 168 -8.48 -12.53 -3.98
N GLU A 169 -8.02 -13.64 -3.45
CA GLU A 169 -8.42 -14.19 -2.15
C GLU A 169 -7.31 -14.10 -1.09
N ARG A 170 -6.16 -13.50 -1.47
CA ARG A 170 -5.01 -13.40 -0.59
C ARG A 170 -4.64 -11.96 -0.28
N LEU A 171 -4.34 -11.72 0.98
CA LEU A 171 -3.72 -10.51 1.50
C LEU A 171 -2.38 -10.92 2.10
N ILE A 172 -1.29 -10.34 1.59
CA ILE A 172 0.08 -10.64 2.07
C ILE A 172 0.56 -9.50 2.95
N LEU A 173 1.08 -9.83 4.12
CA LEU A 173 1.70 -8.90 5.06
C LEU A 173 3.18 -9.22 5.20
N ALA A 174 4.00 -8.18 5.28
CA ALA A 174 5.39 -8.30 5.68
C ALA A 174 5.75 -7.16 6.64
N ARG A 175 6.64 -7.45 7.58
CA ARG A 175 7.14 -6.48 8.56
C ARG A 175 8.59 -6.76 8.88
N GLU A 176 9.41 -5.70 8.86
CA GLU A 176 10.77 -5.70 9.36
C GLU A 176 10.91 -4.61 10.43
N ILE A 177 11.39 -4.98 11.60
CA ILE A 177 11.67 -4.05 12.69
C ILE A 177 13.15 -3.74 12.64
N GLY A 178 13.51 -2.51 12.25
CA GLY A 178 14.91 -2.08 12.19
C GLY A 178 15.62 -2.21 13.55
N ARG A 179 16.87 -2.62 13.51
CA ARG A 179 17.71 -2.78 14.72
C ARG A 179 17.90 -1.48 15.51
N ALA A 180 17.67 -0.31 14.90
CA ALA A 180 17.81 0.99 15.56
C ALA A 180 16.73 1.27 16.60
N SER A 181 15.55 0.66 16.53
CA SER A 181 14.46 0.87 17.48
C SER A 181 14.67 0.19 18.86
N CYS A 182 15.70 -0.66 19.00
CA CYS A 182 16.00 -1.36 20.24
C CYS A 182 17.08 -0.65 21.11
N ARG A 183 17.70 0.45 20.65
CA ARG A 183 18.80 1.11 21.38
C ARG A 183 18.41 2.32 22.22
N GLU A 184 17.19 2.80 22.18
CA GLU A 184 16.74 3.97 22.96
C GLU A 184 15.81 3.61 24.13
N ARG A 185 16.04 2.49 24.80
CA ARG A 185 15.46 2.21 26.11
C ARG A 185 16.54 1.69 27.04
N VAL A 186 17.35 2.61 27.51
CA VAL A 186 18.07 2.50 28.80
C VAL A 186 17.85 3.79 29.54
#